data_ce91f1ad51dfe097b8d1d6e31c85ddd3
#
_entry.id   ce91f1ad51dfe097b8d1d6e31c85ddd3
#
_cell.length_a   1.000
_cell.length_b   1.000
_cell.length_c   1.000
_cell.angle_alpha   90.00
_cell.angle_beta   90.00
_cell.angle_gamma   90.00
#
_symmetry.space_group_name_H-M   'P 1'
#
loop_
_entity.id
_entity.type
_entity.pdbx_description
1 polymer ?
#
loop_
_entity_poly.entity_id
_entity_poly.type
_entity_poly.pdbx_seq_one_letter_code
_entity_poly.pdbx_strand_id
1 'polypeptide(L)'
;MTTKKGMKKFDPIAYKEMVKSYQDEDNPTGWFDSIYTDAQGDHSAVFWADLEPSPYLLEWLKNCVFKHTGRKAIVIGCGVGDDAEALSEYGYEVTAFDISPEAIRLCKNRYPDTTVNYLVADLFDYPSQWAENFELVYECNTIQVLPGKYRIQARDAMVSLLATQGYILVSCRRRLKGEQEDDIPLPLIKRR
;
A
#
# COMPACT_ATOMS: atom_id res chain seq x y z
N MET A 1 -27.27 -19.67 12.56
CA MET A 1 -26.58 -19.90 11.27
C MET A 1 -26.82 -18.69 10.42
N THR A 2 -25.90 -17.73 10.43
CA THR A 2 -25.99 -16.50 9.65
C THR A 2 -25.29 -16.77 8.32
N THR A 3 -26.05 -16.84 7.27
CA THR A 3 -25.58 -16.99 5.88
C THR A 3 -24.69 -15.79 5.51
N LYS A 4 -23.41 -16.03 5.23
CA LYS A 4 -22.51 -15.05 4.63
C LYS A 4 -23.13 -14.59 3.29
N LYS A 5 -23.60 -13.35 3.25
CA LYS A 5 -24.11 -12.69 2.06
C LYS A 5 -22.95 -12.62 1.05
N GLY A 6 -23.17 -13.11 -0.16
CA GLY A 6 -22.19 -13.49 -1.16
C GLY A 6 -21.04 -12.49 -1.36
N MET A 7 -19.86 -12.89 -0.95
CA MET A 7 -18.61 -12.34 -1.52
C MET A 7 -18.66 -12.55 -3.03
N LYS A 8 -18.58 -11.47 -3.82
CA LYS A 8 -18.26 -11.60 -5.25
C LYS A 8 -16.95 -12.38 -5.32
N LYS A 9 -16.98 -13.55 -5.92
CA LYS A 9 -15.81 -14.40 -6.08
C LYS A 9 -14.81 -13.61 -6.94
N PHE A 10 -13.58 -13.42 -6.46
CA PHE A 10 -12.53 -12.77 -7.24
C PHE A 10 -12.41 -13.45 -8.61
N ASP A 11 -12.59 -12.67 -9.68
CA ASP A 11 -12.43 -13.12 -11.07
C ASP A 11 -11.13 -12.55 -11.64
N PRO A 12 -10.07 -13.36 -11.76
CA PRO A 12 -8.78 -12.91 -12.26
C PRO A 12 -8.81 -12.37 -13.69
N ILE A 13 -9.75 -12.84 -14.53
CA ILE A 13 -9.87 -12.40 -15.92
C ILE A 13 -10.47 -11.00 -15.95
N ALA A 14 -11.63 -10.82 -15.33
CA ALA A 14 -12.29 -9.51 -15.23
C ALA A 14 -11.38 -8.46 -14.59
N TYR A 15 -10.59 -8.85 -13.56
CA TYR A 15 -9.61 -7.98 -12.93
C TYR A 15 -8.51 -7.54 -13.91
N LYS A 16 -7.92 -8.46 -14.68
CA LYS A 16 -6.89 -8.14 -15.68
C LYS A 16 -7.43 -7.20 -16.77
N GLU A 17 -8.64 -7.46 -17.26
CA GLU A 17 -9.30 -6.62 -18.26
C GLU A 17 -9.55 -5.19 -17.73
N MET A 18 -10.04 -5.08 -16.50
CA MET A 18 -10.24 -3.78 -15.82
C MET A 18 -8.92 -3.01 -15.71
N VAL A 19 -7.88 -3.62 -15.14
CA VAL A 19 -6.57 -2.95 -14.98
C VAL A 19 -6.01 -2.51 -16.33
N LYS A 20 -6.14 -3.35 -17.37
CA LYS A 20 -5.69 -3.02 -18.71
C LYS A 20 -6.44 -1.81 -19.30
N SER A 21 -7.76 -1.72 -19.13
CA SER A 21 -8.53 -0.57 -19.62
C SER A 21 -8.03 0.75 -19.04
N TYR A 22 -7.74 0.80 -17.74
CA TYR A 22 -7.18 1.99 -17.09
C TYR A 22 -5.75 2.31 -17.57
N GLN A 23 -4.94 1.28 -17.84
CA GLN A 23 -3.60 1.48 -18.37
C GLN A 23 -3.62 2.04 -19.81
N ASP A 24 -4.54 1.57 -20.64
CA ASP A 24 -4.75 2.06 -22.01
C ASP A 24 -5.21 3.53 -22.01
N GLU A 25 -5.87 4.00 -20.96
CA GLU A 25 -6.29 5.40 -20.75
C GLU A 25 -5.18 6.29 -20.11
N ASP A 26 -3.96 5.78 -19.97
CA ASP A 26 -2.83 6.43 -19.25
C ASP A 26 -3.18 6.80 -17.78
N ASN A 27 -4.09 6.03 -17.18
CA ASN A 27 -4.52 6.15 -15.78
C ASN A 27 -4.19 4.88 -14.98
N PRO A 28 -2.93 4.62 -14.67
CA PRO A 28 -2.49 3.33 -14.10
C PRO A 28 -2.96 3.08 -12.68
N THR A 29 -3.52 4.07 -12.00
CA THR A 29 -3.96 4.00 -10.60
C THR A 29 -5.47 4.12 -10.42
N GLY A 30 -6.22 4.51 -11.45
CA GLY A 30 -7.66 4.78 -11.33
C GLY A 30 -8.51 3.56 -10.94
N TRP A 31 -8.05 2.36 -11.27
CA TRP A 31 -8.76 1.12 -10.93
C TRP A 31 -8.77 0.78 -9.43
N PHE A 32 -7.84 1.32 -8.63
CA PHE A 32 -7.81 1.08 -7.20
C PHE A 32 -9.09 1.57 -6.51
N ASP A 33 -9.51 2.80 -6.81
CA ASP A 33 -10.70 3.39 -6.20
C ASP A 33 -11.97 2.61 -6.55
N SER A 34 -12.05 2.04 -7.75
CA SER A 34 -13.18 1.21 -8.17
C SER A 34 -13.36 -0.01 -7.25
N ILE A 35 -12.28 -0.67 -6.85
CA ILE A 35 -12.34 -1.85 -5.98
C ILE A 35 -12.83 -1.46 -4.57
N TYR A 36 -12.34 -0.36 -4.01
CA TYR A 36 -12.78 0.11 -2.70
C TYR A 36 -14.23 0.62 -2.74
N THR A 37 -14.65 1.26 -3.83
CA THR A 37 -16.03 1.70 -4.05
C THR A 37 -16.98 0.51 -4.14
N ASP A 38 -16.61 -0.53 -4.89
CA ASP A 38 -17.39 -1.77 -5.02
C ASP A 38 -17.55 -2.52 -3.68
N ALA A 39 -16.64 -2.32 -2.75
CA ALA A 39 -16.72 -2.89 -1.40
C ALA A 39 -17.83 -2.27 -0.55
N GLN A 40 -18.38 -1.09 -0.92
CA GLN A 40 -19.52 -0.46 -0.27
C GLN A 40 -19.40 -0.31 1.26
N GLY A 41 -18.20 -0.06 1.75
CA GLY A 41 -17.91 0.08 3.18
C GLY A 41 -17.55 -1.22 3.90
N ASP A 42 -17.63 -2.35 3.24
CA ASP A 42 -17.20 -3.65 3.78
C ASP A 42 -15.72 -3.90 3.42
N HIS A 43 -14.81 -3.59 4.35
CA HIS A 43 -13.38 -3.82 4.16
C HIS A 43 -13.02 -5.28 3.87
N SER A 44 -13.86 -6.24 4.29
CA SER A 44 -13.65 -7.67 3.99
C SER A 44 -13.99 -8.06 2.54
N ALA A 45 -14.62 -7.15 1.78
CA ALA A 45 -14.91 -7.32 0.36
C ALA A 45 -13.74 -6.87 -0.54
N VAL A 46 -12.74 -6.19 0.01
CA VAL A 46 -11.51 -5.85 -0.70
C VAL A 46 -10.64 -7.09 -0.83
N PHE A 47 -10.55 -7.66 -2.00
CA PHE A 47 -10.04 -9.03 -2.21
C PHE A 47 -8.55 -9.23 -1.91
N TRP A 48 -7.76 -8.15 -1.83
CA TRP A 48 -6.35 -8.21 -1.42
C TRP A 48 -6.11 -7.88 0.05
N ALA A 49 -7.17 -7.52 0.80
CA ALA A 49 -7.04 -7.16 2.20
C ALA A 49 -7.04 -8.43 3.06
N ASP A 50 -5.90 -8.72 3.67
CA ASP A 50 -5.76 -9.85 4.58
C ASP A 50 -6.42 -9.56 5.95
N LEU A 51 -6.72 -8.29 6.25
CA LEU A 51 -7.28 -7.79 7.51
C LEU A 51 -6.39 -8.07 8.73
N GLU A 52 -5.13 -8.29 8.46
CA GLU A 52 -4.06 -8.48 9.42
C GLU A 52 -2.80 -7.79 8.90
N PRO A 53 -1.93 -7.27 9.79
CA PRO A 53 -0.67 -6.68 9.37
C PRO A 53 0.22 -7.70 8.65
N SER A 54 0.99 -7.23 7.69
CA SER A 54 1.96 -8.03 6.95
C SER A 54 2.90 -8.79 7.92
N PRO A 55 2.98 -10.12 7.85
CA PRO A 55 3.88 -10.89 8.71
C PRO A 55 5.35 -10.51 8.51
N TYR A 56 5.73 -10.05 7.32
CA TYR A 56 7.09 -9.57 7.03
C TYR A 56 7.38 -8.25 7.71
N LEU A 57 6.39 -7.33 7.78
CA LEU A 57 6.50 -6.09 8.57
C LEU A 57 6.67 -6.41 10.05
N LEU A 58 5.83 -7.29 10.60
CA LEU A 58 5.89 -7.68 12.01
C LEU A 58 7.21 -8.36 12.36
N GLU A 59 7.74 -9.22 11.48
CA GLU A 59 9.04 -9.84 11.66
C GLU A 59 10.16 -8.80 11.65
N TRP A 60 10.13 -7.86 10.71
CA TRP A 60 11.11 -6.77 10.63
C TRP A 60 11.06 -5.90 11.89
N LEU A 61 9.87 -5.49 12.35
CA LEU A 61 9.69 -4.67 13.56
C LEU A 61 10.24 -5.36 14.81
N LYS A 62 10.00 -6.67 14.97
CA LYS A 62 10.51 -7.48 16.09
C LYS A 62 12.04 -7.60 16.12
N ASN A 63 12.66 -7.66 14.94
CA ASN A 63 14.11 -7.88 14.80
C ASN A 63 14.91 -6.57 14.66
N CYS A 64 14.24 -5.43 14.56
CA CYS A 64 14.88 -4.13 14.44
C CYS A 64 15.63 -3.77 15.74
N VAL A 65 16.90 -3.38 15.60
CA VAL A 65 17.78 -3.06 16.75
C VAL A 65 17.64 -1.61 17.24
N PHE A 66 16.90 -0.75 16.55
CA PHE A 66 16.70 0.64 16.93
C PHE A 66 15.30 0.87 17.53
N LYS A 67 15.20 1.90 18.36
CA LYS A 67 13.91 2.29 18.94
C LYS A 67 13.01 2.90 17.86
N HIS A 68 11.75 2.53 17.86
CA HIS A 68 10.73 3.05 16.94
C HIS A 68 10.03 4.30 17.48
N THR A 69 9.93 4.42 18.81
CA THR A 69 9.14 5.46 19.51
C THR A 69 9.52 6.88 19.11
N GLY A 70 8.54 7.63 18.62
CA GLY A 70 8.68 9.02 18.20
C GLY A 70 9.34 9.21 16.84
N ARG A 71 9.62 8.12 16.11
CA ARG A 71 10.08 8.22 14.72
C ARG A 71 8.90 8.34 13.77
N LYS A 72 9.07 9.12 12.72
CA LYS A 72 8.05 9.32 11.71
C LYS A 72 8.10 8.22 10.66
N ALA A 73 6.96 7.62 10.40
CA ALA A 73 6.79 6.66 9.31
C ALA A 73 5.73 7.16 8.32
N ILE A 74 5.96 6.87 7.03
CA ILE A 74 4.94 7.05 6.00
C ILE A 74 4.62 5.71 5.35
N VAL A 75 3.32 5.41 5.24
CA VAL A 75 2.80 4.21 4.58
C VAL A 75 2.17 4.61 3.25
N ILE A 76 2.69 4.06 2.17
CA ILE A 76 2.29 4.35 0.80
C ILE A 76 1.29 3.29 0.32
N GLY A 77 0.13 3.73 -0.20
CA GLY A 77 -0.93 2.81 -0.61
C GLY A 77 -1.43 1.98 0.57
N CYS A 78 -1.85 2.66 1.64
CA CYS A 78 -2.13 2.01 2.93
C CYS A 78 -3.35 1.06 2.91
N GLY A 79 -4.13 1.06 1.84
CA GLY A 79 -5.27 0.17 1.67
C GLY A 79 -6.29 0.31 2.79
N VAL A 80 -6.52 -0.78 3.54
CA VAL A 80 -7.48 -0.82 4.66
C VAL A 80 -6.83 -0.58 6.03
N GLY A 81 -5.52 -0.24 6.08
CA GLY A 81 -4.85 0.35 7.23
C GLY A 81 -4.10 -0.59 8.17
N ASP A 82 -4.13 -1.90 7.98
CA ASP A 82 -3.55 -2.87 8.95
C ASP A 82 -2.07 -2.62 9.26
N ASP A 83 -1.24 -2.40 8.24
CA ASP A 83 0.19 -2.16 8.42
C ASP A 83 0.48 -0.80 9.07
N ALA A 84 -0.35 0.23 8.77
CA ALA A 84 -0.23 1.54 9.37
C ALA A 84 -0.54 1.52 10.87
N GLU A 85 -1.57 0.78 11.28
CA GLU A 85 -1.91 0.58 12.69
C GLU A 85 -0.79 -0.19 13.41
N ALA A 86 -0.26 -1.26 12.80
CA ALA A 86 0.84 -2.00 13.38
C ALA A 86 2.08 -1.11 13.62
N LEU A 87 2.45 -0.24 12.68
CA LEU A 87 3.54 0.71 12.87
C LEU A 87 3.26 1.68 14.03
N SER A 88 2.02 2.17 14.15
CA SER A 88 1.60 3.04 15.26
C SER A 88 1.68 2.32 16.60
N GLU A 89 1.24 1.05 16.69
CA GLU A 89 1.36 0.23 17.89
C GLU A 89 2.83 0.00 18.31
N TYR A 90 3.75 -0.04 17.37
CA TYR A 90 5.18 -0.11 17.63
C TYR A 90 5.83 1.23 17.98
N GLY A 91 5.03 2.32 18.03
CA GLY A 91 5.43 3.63 18.53
C GLY A 91 5.90 4.62 17.49
N TYR A 92 5.67 4.36 16.20
CA TYR A 92 5.89 5.36 15.15
C TYR A 92 4.80 6.44 15.16
N GLU A 93 5.19 7.66 14.80
CA GLU A 93 4.26 8.71 14.37
C GLU A 93 3.92 8.46 12.89
N VAL A 94 2.75 7.87 12.62
CA VAL A 94 2.42 7.36 11.29
C VAL A 94 1.58 8.35 10.49
N THR A 95 2.05 8.66 9.29
CA THR A 95 1.25 9.20 8.20
C THR A 95 1.00 8.07 7.20
N ALA A 96 -0.26 7.82 6.86
CA ALA A 96 -0.64 6.78 5.91
C ALA A 96 -1.53 7.37 4.82
N PHE A 97 -1.24 7.09 3.56
CA PHE A 97 -2.04 7.61 2.48
C PHE A 97 -2.36 6.56 1.42
N ASP A 98 -3.46 6.79 0.76
CA ASP A 98 -3.87 6.05 -0.43
C ASP A 98 -4.38 7.04 -1.47
N ILE A 99 -4.29 6.68 -2.74
CA ILE A 99 -4.84 7.48 -3.83
C ILE A 99 -6.38 7.43 -3.83
N SER A 100 -6.95 6.34 -3.30
CA SER A 100 -8.39 6.14 -3.19
C SER A 100 -8.97 6.86 -1.98
N PRO A 101 -9.88 7.84 -2.17
CA PRO A 101 -10.65 8.43 -1.08
C PRO A 101 -11.45 7.38 -0.29
N GLU A 102 -11.91 6.35 -0.99
CA GLU A 102 -12.72 5.29 -0.39
C GLU A 102 -11.89 4.39 0.53
N ALA A 103 -10.63 4.06 0.16
CA ALA A 103 -9.69 3.37 1.04
C ALA A 103 -9.48 4.14 2.35
N ILE A 104 -9.25 5.44 2.26
CA ILE A 104 -9.06 6.29 3.44
C ILE A 104 -10.34 6.37 4.29
N ARG A 105 -11.52 6.40 3.66
CA ARG A 105 -12.79 6.33 4.38
C ARG A 105 -12.95 5.02 5.14
N LEU A 106 -12.57 3.90 4.53
CA LEU A 106 -12.57 2.58 5.18
C LEU A 106 -11.63 2.54 6.38
N CYS A 107 -10.40 3.07 6.27
CA CYS A 107 -9.46 3.15 7.38
C CYS A 107 -10.05 3.91 8.57
N LYS A 108 -10.58 5.14 8.32
CA LYS A 108 -11.15 5.98 9.38
C LYS A 108 -12.39 5.37 10.04
N ASN A 109 -13.19 4.62 9.29
CA ASN A 109 -14.34 3.89 9.85
C ASN A 109 -13.92 2.67 10.68
N ARG A 110 -12.86 1.99 10.25
CA ARG A 110 -12.34 0.79 10.91
C ARG A 110 -11.57 1.11 12.18
N TYR A 111 -10.89 2.25 12.20
CA TYR A 111 -10.03 2.70 13.30
C TYR A 111 -10.41 4.11 13.78
N PRO A 112 -11.60 4.30 14.39
CA PRO A 112 -12.11 5.64 14.72
C PRO A 112 -11.27 6.37 15.78
N ASP A 113 -10.57 5.63 16.63
CA ASP A 113 -9.76 6.17 17.74
C ASP A 113 -8.25 6.14 17.44
N THR A 114 -7.86 5.94 16.18
CA THR A 114 -6.45 5.81 15.78
C THR A 114 -5.67 7.11 15.93
N THR A 115 -4.36 6.98 16.17
CA THR A 115 -3.39 8.09 16.09
C THR A 115 -2.75 8.19 14.71
N VAL A 116 -3.02 7.27 13.80
CA VAL A 116 -2.53 7.30 12.42
C VAL A 116 -3.18 8.45 11.65
N ASN A 117 -2.36 9.25 10.99
CA ASN A 117 -2.83 10.33 10.14
C ASN A 117 -3.16 9.82 8.73
N TYR A 118 -4.42 9.43 8.50
CA TYR A 118 -4.91 8.92 7.21
C TYR A 118 -5.30 10.04 6.26
N LEU A 119 -4.69 10.09 5.06
CA LEU A 119 -4.84 11.14 4.05
C LEU A 119 -5.06 10.55 2.66
N VAL A 120 -5.84 11.24 1.84
CA VAL A 120 -5.88 10.99 0.39
C VAL A 120 -4.72 11.75 -0.23
N ALA A 121 -3.83 11.06 -0.94
CA ALA A 121 -2.71 11.69 -1.64
C ALA A 121 -2.22 10.82 -2.80
N ASP A 122 -1.61 11.48 -3.78
CA ASP A 122 -0.89 10.82 -4.88
C ASP A 122 0.61 10.78 -4.57
N LEU A 123 1.23 9.61 -4.71
CA LEU A 123 2.67 9.44 -4.54
C LEU A 123 3.48 10.30 -5.54
N PHE A 124 2.90 10.61 -6.69
CA PHE A 124 3.54 11.40 -7.73
C PHE A 124 3.33 12.92 -7.59
N ASP A 125 2.41 13.33 -6.69
CA ASP A 125 2.10 14.73 -6.38
C ASP A 125 1.79 14.92 -4.88
N TYR A 126 2.72 14.44 -4.03
CA TYR A 126 2.56 14.53 -2.59
C TYR A 126 2.89 15.94 -2.04
N PRO A 127 2.36 16.29 -0.86
CA PRO A 127 2.64 17.59 -0.22
C PRO A 127 4.14 17.82 -0.01
N SER A 128 4.65 18.96 -0.44
CA SER A 128 6.11 19.29 -0.42
C SER A 128 6.75 19.20 0.98
N GLN A 129 5.96 19.42 2.05
CA GLN A 129 6.43 19.27 3.44
C GLN A 129 6.73 17.82 3.83
N TRP A 130 6.41 16.83 2.99
CA TRP A 130 6.75 15.43 3.24
C TRP A 130 8.16 15.08 2.78
N ALA A 131 8.78 15.90 1.94
CA ALA A 131 10.14 15.67 1.46
C ALA A 131 11.14 15.58 2.63
N GLU A 132 11.99 14.57 2.61
CA GLU A 132 13.07 14.31 3.60
C GLU A 132 12.59 14.27 5.07
N ASN A 133 11.33 13.87 5.32
CA ASN A 133 10.70 14.01 6.64
C ASN A 133 10.46 12.69 7.38
N PHE A 134 10.61 11.53 6.73
CA PHE A 134 10.27 10.24 7.33
C PHE A 134 11.48 9.34 7.53
N GLU A 135 11.65 8.81 8.74
CA GLU A 135 12.69 7.83 9.05
C GLU A 135 12.35 6.42 8.57
N LEU A 136 11.07 6.16 8.30
CA LEU A 136 10.62 4.93 7.64
C LEU A 136 9.65 5.29 6.51
N VAL A 137 10.00 4.88 5.30
CA VAL A 137 9.10 4.86 4.14
C VAL A 137 8.73 3.42 3.88
N TYR A 138 7.45 3.07 4.06
CA TYR A 138 6.95 1.70 3.92
C TYR A 138 5.94 1.58 2.81
N GLU A 139 6.06 0.53 2.00
CA GLU A 139 5.02 0.09 1.07
C GLU A 139 4.88 -1.43 1.06
N CYS A 140 3.68 -1.90 0.84
CA CYS A 140 3.36 -3.31 0.69
C CYS A 140 2.49 -3.53 -0.55
N ASN A 141 3.03 -4.26 -1.52
CA ASN A 141 2.35 -4.65 -2.76
C ASN A 141 1.92 -3.50 -3.70
N THR A 142 2.27 -2.25 -3.43
CA THR A 142 1.90 -1.07 -4.23
C THR A 142 2.77 -0.94 -5.48
N ILE A 143 4.10 -0.96 -5.33
CA ILE A 143 5.02 -0.75 -6.46
C ILE A 143 4.94 -1.89 -7.51
N GLN A 144 4.57 -3.08 -7.09
CA GLN A 144 4.50 -4.26 -7.99
C GLN A 144 3.32 -4.20 -8.97
N VAL A 145 2.31 -3.37 -8.72
CA VAL A 145 1.15 -3.23 -9.61
C VAL A 145 1.26 -2.03 -10.55
N LEU A 146 2.32 -1.24 -10.42
CA LEU A 146 2.59 -0.11 -11.31
C LEU A 146 3.33 -0.56 -12.58
N PRO A 147 2.99 -0.05 -13.78
CA PRO A 147 3.78 -0.26 -15.00
C PRO A 147 5.21 0.25 -14.87
N GLY A 148 6.14 -0.29 -15.68
CA GLY A 148 7.58 -0.08 -15.54
C GLY A 148 8.03 1.37 -15.43
N LYS A 149 7.46 2.29 -16.26
CA LYS A 149 7.79 3.73 -16.20
C LYS A 149 7.42 4.35 -14.84
N TYR A 150 6.28 3.98 -14.28
CA TYR A 150 5.78 4.48 -13.00
C TYR A 150 6.53 3.89 -11.80
N ARG A 151 7.11 2.68 -11.90
CA ARG A 151 7.94 2.12 -10.84
C ARG A 151 9.20 2.93 -10.58
N ILE A 152 9.80 3.47 -11.64
CA ILE A 152 10.97 4.33 -11.51
C ILE A 152 10.57 5.62 -10.79
N GLN A 153 9.47 6.24 -11.20
CA GLN A 153 8.95 7.44 -10.55
C GLN A 153 8.57 7.19 -9.08
N ALA A 154 7.90 6.06 -8.79
CA ALA A 154 7.54 5.68 -7.42
C ALA A 154 8.79 5.49 -6.54
N ARG A 155 9.82 4.80 -7.05
CA ARG A 155 11.09 4.66 -6.34
C ARG A 155 11.72 6.02 -6.03
N ASP A 156 11.76 6.93 -6.99
CA ASP A 156 12.38 8.24 -6.83
C ASP A 156 11.56 9.11 -5.85
N ALA A 157 10.22 9.02 -5.91
CA ALA A 157 9.33 9.66 -4.93
C ALA A 157 9.54 9.10 -3.50
N MET A 158 9.66 7.78 -3.35
CA MET A 158 9.94 7.17 -2.05
C MET A 158 11.29 7.62 -1.48
N VAL A 159 12.31 7.73 -2.32
CA VAL A 159 13.64 8.24 -1.90
C VAL A 159 13.55 9.69 -1.45
N SER A 160 12.76 10.53 -2.13
CA SER A 160 12.62 11.94 -1.75
C SER A 160 11.80 12.18 -0.47
N LEU A 161 10.99 11.22 -0.04
CA LEU A 161 10.31 11.27 1.26
C LEU A 161 11.24 10.95 2.44
N LEU A 162 12.37 10.27 2.16
CA LEU A 162 13.22 9.67 3.17
C LEU A 162 14.09 10.70 3.89
N ALA A 163 14.00 10.77 5.21
CA ALA A 163 14.90 11.55 6.05
C ALA A 163 16.33 11.00 6.03
N THR A 164 17.29 11.84 6.40
CA THR A 164 18.69 11.41 6.55
C THR A 164 18.81 10.23 7.51
N GLN A 165 19.47 9.15 7.08
CA GLN A 165 19.61 7.88 7.81
C GLN A 165 18.30 7.10 8.02
N GLY A 166 17.26 7.39 7.25
CA GLY A 166 16.02 6.64 7.25
C GLY A 166 16.12 5.32 6.46
N TYR A 167 15.04 4.57 6.47
CA TYR A 167 14.92 3.27 5.81
C TYR A 167 13.73 3.26 4.85
N ILE A 168 13.90 2.61 3.72
CA ILE A 168 12.80 2.24 2.83
C ILE A 168 12.57 0.74 2.99
N LEU A 169 11.39 0.35 3.40
CA LEU A 169 10.97 -1.04 3.52
C LEU A 169 9.91 -1.34 2.47
N VAL A 170 10.25 -2.24 1.55
CA VAL A 170 9.38 -2.67 0.46
C VAL A 170 9.02 -4.13 0.66
N SER A 171 7.73 -4.41 0.82
CA SER A 171 7.18 -5.76 0.83
C SER A 171 6.48 -6.04 -0.50
N CYS A 172 7.01 -6.98 -1.28
CA CYS A 172 6.47 -7.27 -2.60
C CYS A 172 6.74 -8.71 -3.02
N ARG A 173 5.98 -9.21 -3.99
CA ARG A 173 6.24 -10.50 -4.62
C ARG A 173 7.54 -10.45 -5.39
N ARG A 174 8.42 -11.41 -5.15
CA ARG A 174 9.64 -11.59 -5.92
C ARG A 174 9.39 -12.41 -7.18
N ARG A 175 9.87 -11.92 -8.33
CA ARG A 175 9.87 -12.70 -9.57
C ARG A 175 10.91 -13.83 -9.49
N LEU A 176 10.47 -15.04 -9.82
CA LEU A 176 11.35 -16.20 -9.95
C LEU A 176 12.00 -16.21 -11.34
N LYS A 177 13.13 -16.93 -11.46
CA LYS A 177 13.83 -17.07 -12.73
C LYS A 177 12.92 -17.81 -13.74
N GLY A 178 12.62 -17.18 -14.88
CA GLY A 178 11.77 -17.72 -15.93
C GLY A 178 10.29 -17.31 -15.87
N GLU A 179 9.85 -16.60 -14.83
CA GLU A 179 8.52 -15.95 -14.85
C GLU A 179 8.49 -14.80 -15.86
N GLN A 180 7.40 -14.73 -16.63
CA GLN A 180 7.17 -13.62 -17.57
C GLN A 180 6.77 -12.34 -16.85
N GLU A 181 6.99 -11.20 -17.50
CA GLU A 181 6.72 -9.87 -16.91
C GLU A 181 5.25 -9.45 -16.98
N ASP A 182 4.43 -10.20 -17.71
CA ASP A 182 3.13 -9.75 -18.21
C ASP A 182 1.96 -10.02 -17.27
N ASP A 183 2.21 -10.63 -16.10
CA ASP A 183 1.15 -10.93 -15.13
C ASP A 183 1.14 -9.93 -13.97
N ILE A 184 0.01 -9.23 -13.78
CA ILE A 184 -0.22 -8.40 -12.61
C ILE A 184 -0.62 -9.30 -11.43
N PRO A 185 -0.01 -9.14 -10.26
CA PRO A 185 1.04 -8.17 -9.91
C PRO A 185 2.36 -8.47 -10.61
N LEU A 186 3.00 -7.39 -11.12
CA LEU A 186 4.30 -7.48 -11.80
C LEU A 186 5.43 -7.64 -10.76
N PRO A 187 5.92 -8.84 -10.51
CA PRO A 187 6.86 -9.08 -9.41
C PRO A 187 8.21 -8.40 -9.66
N LEU A 188 8.88 -7.98 -8.59
CA LEU A 188 10.16 -7.31 -8.68
C LEU A 188 11.32 -8.30 -8.82
N ILE A 189 12.33 -7.94 -9.61
CA ILE A 189 13.57 -8.73 -9.75
C ILE A 189 14.59 -8.21 -8.74
N LYS A 190 15.13 -9.10 -7.91
CA LYS A 190 16.32 -8.79 -7.13
C LYS A 190 17.53 -8.64 -8.08
N ARG A 191 18.00 -7.41 -8.28
CA ARG A 191 19.32 -7.18 -8.89
C ARG A 191 20.37 -7.39 -7.80
N ARG A 192 21.44 -8.13 -8.15
CA ARG A 192 22.61 -8.31 -7.29
C ARG A 192 23.46 -7.06 -7.27
#